data_bf499d47ab0e8c1472137e56536217df
#
_entry.id   bf499d47ab0e8c1472137e56536217df
#
_cell.length_a   1.000
_cell.length_b   1.000
_cell.length_c   1.000
_cell.angle_alpha   90.00
_cell.angle_beta   90.00
_cell.angle_gamma   90.00
#
_symmetry.space_group_name_H-M   'P 1'
#
loop_
_entity.id
_entity.type
_entity.pdbx_description
1 polymer ?
#
loop_
_entity_poly.entity_id
_entity_poly.type
_entity_poly.pdbx_seq_one_letter_code
_entity_poly.pdbx_strand_id
1 'polypeptide(L)'
;MISKESIENLSQRLNIVDIIENYIEVKKQGSSFVCVCPFHADKNPSMHINAQKGFYHCFACKAGGDAFKFVMDYEKLNFSDAVEKVASLCNFTLSYTKEKNESKKDLKNILPKLNAYFKNNLSHHKEILDYLYSRKLDDKDIAKFELGFAKSSEESVRLLQNENISIEDALAVGALKKDEKGEIYASFIWRITFPIYDQKNTLVGFGGRTINPNVMAKYVNSPQNMLFDKSRIFYAFHLAKDAINAKKEMIVCEGYMDAIAFHKAGFNNAVAVLGTALTEHHLPLIRRYEAKVILCFDNDEAGLRAATRSAFLLSTHKIDGKVAILEGGKDPAELVANNQNAKLYDMLEKGVELGEFYIRRIIADFTLDSALDKQKALESVQKYTFTLEPLIANSYTQLVSKLLGVEEKLIILTKNFRSYKNLNSTPLEIPNTKTHITELEILNFLKNNSNMHELFKQISDSVCFKHKILLEKILEKKGYEDSDIRELEQKNIRKNLSENEFLFGICKVNLAFLNHIDITNSTLALKKQLFTLIDKSSYILNKNLSEEGCLIFLKEYLPILKNEKNETKLEQLFKNLNKILTLKKFNVEELKTDFAKESNNEPF
;
A
#
# COMPACT_ATOMS: atom_id res chain seq x y z
N MET A 1 12.39 -9.32 21.68
CA MET A 1 11.08 -9.88 21.27
C MET A 1 10.43 -10.50 22.50
N ILE A 2 9.10 -10.36 22.68
CA ILE A 2 8.39 -11.01 23.79
C ILE A 2 8.63 -12.52 23.66
N SER A 3 8.98 -13.20 24.74
CA SER A 3 9.24 -14.64 24.69
C SER A 3 7.93 -15.40 24.41
N LYS A 4 8.00 -16.48 23.63
CA LYS A 4 6.82 -17.32 23.33
C LYS A 4 6.20 -17.85 24.61
N GLU A 5 7.02 -18.30 25.54
CA GLU A 5 6.58 -18.79 26.84
C GLU A 5 5.83 -17.72 27.64
N SER A 6 6.24 -16.45 27.57
CA SER A 6 5.53 -15.35 28.25
C SER A 6 4.17 -15.07 27.62
N ILE A 7 4.03 -15.19 26.30
CA ILE A 7 2.76 -15.03 25.59
C ILE A 7 1.83 -16.19 25.95
N GLU A 8 2.33 -17.42 25.97
CA GLU A 8 1.55 -18.61 26.37
C GLU A 8 1.09 -18.51 27.82
N ASN A 9 1.97 -18.12 28.75
CA ASN A 9 1.64 -17.91 30.16
C ASN A 9 0.60 -16.80 30.36
N LEU A 10 0.70 -15.69 29.62
CA LEU A 10 -0.29 -14.64 29.63
C LEU A 10 -1.63 -15.15 29.10
N SER A 11 -1.62 -15.86 27.95
CA SER A 11 -2.82 -16.43 27.34
C SER A 11 -3.59 -17.40 28.26
N GLN A 12 -2.87 -18.19 29.07
CA GLN A 12 -3.47 -19.13 30.02
C GLN A 12 -4.08 -18.44 31.26
N ARG A 13 -3.60 -17.26 31.62
CA ARG A 13 -4.04 -16.52 32.81
C ARG A 13 -5.10 -15.48 32.55
N LEU A 14 -5.23 -15.01 31.31
CA LEU A 14 -6.19 -13.97 30.97
C LEU A 14 -7.61 -14.54 30.88
N ASN A 15 -8.57 -13.74 31.31
CA ASN A 15 -9.98 -13.95 31.02
C ASN A 15 -10.39 -12.97 29.91
N ILE A 16 -10.85 -13.48 28.78
CA ILE A 16 -11.24 -12.66 27.63
C ILE A 16 -12.37 -11.69 27.96
N VAL A 17 -13.28 -12.06 28.88
CA VAL A 17 -14.39 -11.19 29.32
C VAL A 17 -13.82 -9.93 29.96
N ASP A 18 -12.91 -10.09 30.94
CA ASP A 18 -12.29 -8.98 31.66
C ASP A 18 -11.54 -8.04 30.73
N ILE A 19 -10.90 -8.58 29.68
CA ILE A 19 -10.23 -7.77 28.66
C ILE A 19 -11.25 -6.95 27.86
N ILE A 20 -12.32 -7.57 27.39
CA ILE A 20 -13.33 -6.91 26.55
C ILE A 20 -14.12 -5.87 27.37
N GLU A 21 -14.37 -6.12 28.65
CA GLU A 21 -15.04 -5.19 29.55
C GLU A 21 -14.30 -3.85 29.76
N ASN A 22 -12.98 -3.83 29.54
CA ASN A 22 -12.24 -2.56 29.54
C ASN A 22 -12.58 -1.64 28.35
N TYR A 23 -13.26 -2.14 27.33
CA TYR A 23 -13.56 -1.42 26.09
C TYR A 23 -15.05 -1.21 25.84
N ILE A 24 -15.88 -2.19 26.20
CA ILE A 24 -17.32 -2.20 25.92
C ILE A 24 -18.08 -2.91 27.04
N GLU A 25 -19.32 -2.49 27.24
CA GLU A 25 -20.22 -3.12 28.23
C GLU A 25 -20.56 -4.56 27.81
N VAL A 26 -20.25 -5.54 28.68
CA VAL A 26 -20.56 -6.96 28.47
C VAL A 26 -21.69 -7.38 29.38
N LYS A 27 -22.68 -8.12 28.86
CA LYS A 27 -23.84 -8.62 29.61
C LYS A 27 -23.81 -10.15 29.66
N LYS A 28 -24.05 -10.71 30.83
CA LYS A 28 -24.18 -12.15 30.97
C LYS A 28 -25.54 -12.62 30.47
N GLN A 29 -25.55 -13.61 29.56
CA GLN A 29 -26.78 -14.21 29.05
C GLN A 29 -26.70 -15.73 29.17
N GLY A 30 -27.31 -16.28 30.21
CA GLY A 30 -27.20 -17.71 30.56
C GLY A 30 -25.75 -18.11 30.88
N SER A 31 -25.22 -19.08 30.17
CA SER A 31 -23.82 -19.54 30.28
C SER A 31 -22.83 -18.76 29.42
N SER A 32 -23.29 -17.82 28.60
CA SER A 32 -22.47 -17.02 27.67
C SER A 32 -22.46 -15.55 28.07
N PHE A 33 -21.57 -14.79 27.48
CA PHE A 33 -21.50 -13.34 27.56
C PHE A 33 -21.77 -12.73 26.18
N VAL A 34 -22.49 -11.60 26.17
CA VAL A 34 -22.87 -10.92 24.93
C VAL A 34 -22.59 -9.41 25.03
N CYS A 35 -22.27 -8.78 23.93
CA CYS A 35 -22.10 -7.33 23.84
C CYS A 35 -22.45 -6.81 22.44
N VAL A 36 -22.62 -5.50 22.33
CA VAL A 36 -22.74 -4.82 21.05
C VAL A 36 -21.39 -4.91 20.35
N CYS A 37 -21.36 -5.32 19.08
CA CYS A 37 -20.12 -5.50 18.35
C CYS A 37 -19.49 -4.16 17.98
N PRO A 38 -18.22 -3.88 18.33
CA PRO A 38 -17.56 -2.61 18.01
C PRO A 38 -17.01 -2.56 16.59
N PHE A 39 -17.07 -3.67 15.83
CA PHE A 39 -16.44 -3.80 14.51
C PHE A 39 -17.39 -3.54 13.36
N HIS A 40 -18.67 -3.25 13.63
CA HIS A 40 -19.66 -2.82 12.64
C HIS A 40 -20.73 -1.96 13.33
N ALA A 41 -21.54 -1.27 12.53
CA ALA A 41 -22.66 -0.49 13.07
C ALA A 41 -23.73 -1.44 13.63
N ASP A 42 -23.68 -1.68 14.94
CA ASP A 42 -24.54 -2.60 15.68
C ASP A 42 -25.44 -1.84 16.65
N LYS A 43 -26.71 -2.28 16.76
CA LYS A 43 -27.68 -1.73 17.72
C LYS A 43 -28.15 -2.75 18.74
N ASN A 44 -27.90 -4.03 18.48
CA ASN A 44 -28.29 -5.15 19.33
C ASN A 44 -27.08 -6.02 19.66
N PRO A 45 -27.01 -6.65 20.85
CA PRO A 45 -25.90 -7.53 21.20
C PRO A 45 -25.79 -8.70 20.21
N SER A 46 -24.82 -8.63 19.29
CA SER A 46 -24.57 -9.64 18.26
C SER A 46 -23.21 -10.35 18.42
N MET A 47 -22.36 -9.85 19.31
CA MET A 47 -21.06 -10.47 19.60
C MET A 47 -21.18 -11.33 20.87
N HIS A 48 -20.87 -12.60 20.74
CA HIS A 48 -20.84 -13.57 21.81
C HIS A 48 -19.41 -13.85 22.25
N ILE A 49 -19.22 -13.96 23.58
CA ILE A 49 -17.92 -14.22 24.19
C ILE A 49 -18.02 -15.55 24.94
N ASN A 50 -17.13 -16.47 24.63
CA ASN A 50 -17.00 -17.72 25.34
C ASN A 50 -15.81 -17.65 26.30
N ALA A 51 -16.07 -17.39 27.56
CA ALA A 51 -15.05 -17.26 28.59
C ALA A 51 -14.21 -18.54 28.78
N GLN A 52 -14.84 -19.73 28.70
CA GLN A 52 -14.14 -21.01 28.90
C GLN A 52 -13.16 -21.33 27.75
N LYS A 53 -13.54 -21.01 26.52
CA LYS A 53 -12.71 -21.26 25.33
C LYS A 53 -11.83 -20.07 24.94
N GLY A 54 -11.96 -18.93 25.62
CA GLY A 54 -11.13 -17.75 25.42
C GLY A 54 -11.28 -17.07 24.04
N PHE A 55 -12.48 -17.12 23.42
CA PHE A 55 -12.72 -16.48 22.15
C PHE A 55 -14.02 -15.70 22.09
N TYR A 56 -14.08 -14.70 21.19
CA TYR A 56 -15.32 -14.00 20.85
C TYR A 56 -15.69 -14.27 19.38
N HIS A 57 -16.98 -14.14 19.07
CA HIS A 57 -17.49 -14.24 17.69
C HIS A 57 -18.74 -13.38 17.53
N CYS A 58 -18.73 -12.51 16.52
CA CYS A 58 -19.91 -11.74 16.11
C CYS A 58 -20.70 -12.50 15.04
N PHE A 59 -21.95 -12.82 15.30
CA PHE A 59 -22.80 -13.53 14.34
C PHE A 59 -23.23 -12.66 13.15
N ALA A 60 -23.19 -11.33 13.29
CA ALA A 60 -23.55 -10.40 12.23
C ALA A 60 -22.40 -10.16 11.24
N CYS A 61 -21.26 -9.64 11.71
CA CYS A 61 -20.12 -9.28 10.82
C CYS A 61 -19.04 -10.36 10.71
N LYS A 62 -19.16 -11.48 11.44
CA LYS A 62 -18.21 -12.59 11.48
C LYS A 62 -16.83 -12.25 12.08
N ALA A 63 -16.67 -11.06 12.67
CA ALA A 63 -15.48 -10.75 13.45
C ALA A 63 -15.33 -11.75 14.61
N GLY A 64 -14.11 -12.26 14.81
CA GLY A 64 -13.86 -13.24 15.87
C GLY A 64 -12.37 -13.46 16.11
N GLY A 65 -12.03 -13.97 17.28
CA GLY A 65 -10.66 -14.23 17.68
C GLY A 65 -10.52 -14.35 19.20
N ASP A 66 -9.29 -14.36 19.67
CA ASP A 66 -8.92 -14.33 21.08
C ASP A 66 -8.84 -12.88 21.61
N ALA A 67 -8.43 -12.73 22.87
CA ALA A 67 -8.25 -11.42 23.51
C ALA A 67 -7.20 -10.53 22.79
N PHE A 68 -6.13 -11.11 22.29
CA PHE A 68 -5.11 -10.36 21.56
C PHE A 68 -5.68 -9.84 20.24
N LYS A 69 -6.39 -10.69 19.50
CA LYS A 69 -7.05 -10.31 18.26
C LYS A 69 -8.09 -9.21 18.47
N PHE A 70 -8.86 -9.28 19.55
CA PHE A 70 -9.80 -8.22 19.90
C PHE A 70 -9.11 -6.88 20.09
N VAL A 71 -8.04 -6.84 20.89
CA VAL A 71 -7.28 -5.59 21.15
C VAL A 71 -6.58 -5.08 19.90
N MET A 72 -6.01 -5.98 19.08
CA MET A 72 -5.45 -5.62 17.76
C MET A 72 -6.47 -4.91 16.87
N ASP A 73 -7.67 -5.47 16.77
CA ASP A 73 -8.72 -4.96 15.88
C ASP A 73 -9.36 -3.68 16.43
N TYR A 74 -9.53 -3.58 17.75
CA TYR A 74 -10.16 -2.45 18.41
C TYR A 74 -9.25 -1.22 18.45
N GLU A 75 -8.00 -1.37 18.94
CA GLU A 75 -7.03 -0.29 19.06
C GLU A 75 -6.16 -0.11 17.80
N LYS A 76 -6.34 -0.95 16.76
CA LYS A 76 -5.54 -0.96 15.53
C LYS A 76 -4.05 -1.15 15.78
N LEU A 77 -3.71 -2.02 16.72
CA LEU A 77 -2.35 -2.34 17.13
C LEU A 77 -1.79 -3.53 16.32
N ASN A 78 -0.46 -3.60 16.22
CA ASN A 78 0.19 -4.85 15.81
C ASN A 78 0.19 -5.88 16.96
N PHE A 79 0.52 -7.13 16.65
CA PHE A 79 0.46 -8.23 17.64
C PHE A 79 1.33 -7.98 18.89
N SER A 80 2.55 -7.45 18.72
CA SER A 80 3.45 -7.20 19.86
C SER A 80 2.90 -6.12 20.79
N ASP A 81 2.39 -5.02 20.22
CA ASP A 81 1.81 -3.92 21.00
C ASP A 81 0.50 -4.36 21.69
N ALA A 82 -0.29 -5.21 21.03
CA ALA A 82 -1.51 -5.76 21.61
C ALA A 82 -1.20 -6.72 22.79
N VAL A 83 -0.16 -7.54 22.69
CA VAL A 83 0.30 -8.39 23.80
C VAL A 83 0.77 -7.53 24.97
N GLU A 84 1.52 -6.47 24.75
CA GLU A 84 1.95 -5.52 25.79
C GLU A 84 0.74 -4.85 26.46
N LYS A 85 -0.25 -4.46 25.67
CA LYS A 85 -1.48 -3.85 26.17
C LYS A 85 -2.29 -4.82 27.03
N VAL A 86 -2.53 -6.05 26.55
CA VAL A 86 -3.24 -7.09 27.30
C VAL A 86 -2.50 -7.43 28.59
N ALA A 87 -1.17 -7.54 28.54
CA ALA A 87 -0.36 -7.78 29.74
C ALA A 87 -0.53 -6.66 30.78
N SER A 88 -0.56 -5.39 30.31
CA SER A 88 -0.83 -4.25 31.19
C SER A 88 -2.21 -4.31 31.82
N LEU A 89 -3.26 -4.67 31.06
CA LEU A 89 -4.63 -4.81 31.57
C LEU A 89 -4.76 -5.94 32.61
N CYS A 90 -3.95 -7.01 32.48
CA CYS A 90 -3.92 -8.13 33.40
C CYS A 90 -2.90 -7.97 34.55
N ASN A 91 -2.19 -6.85 34.63
CA ASN A 91 -1.05 -6.66 35.55
C ASN A 91 -0.01 -7.80 35.44
N PHE A 92 0.21 -8.29 34.22
CA PHE A 92 1.13 -9.38 33.94
C PHE A 92 2.49 -8.83 33.48
N THR A 93 3.57 -9.30 34.12
CA THR A 93 4.94 -8.93 33.74
C THR A 93 5.42 -9.83 32.60
N LEU A 94 5.61 -9.21 31.41
CA LEU A 94 6.15 -9.93 30.26
C LEU A 94 7.65 -10.22 30.43
N SER A 95 8.05 -11.40 30.05
CA SER A 95 9.46 -11.74 29.85
C SER A 95 9.85 -11.61 28.39
N TYR A 96 11.08 -11.11 28.18
CA TYR A 96 11.63 -10.89 26.84
C TYR A 96 12.84 -11.79 26.64
N THR A 97 13.03 -12.31 25.43
CA THR A 97 14.23 -13.06 25.09
C THR A 97 15.46 -12.16 25.19
N LYS A 98 16.40 -12.50 26.06
CA LYS A 98 17.55 -11.67 26.44
C LYS A 98 18.44 -11.18 25.28
N GLU A 99 18.52 -11.93 24.18
CA GLU A 99 19.48 -11.64 23.10
C GLU A 99 19.11 -10.48 22.16
N LYS A 100 17.92 -9.88 22.25
CA LYS A 100 17.49 -8.84 21.29
C LYS A 100 17.03 -7.51 21.91
N ASN A 101 16.88 -7.39 23.22
CA ASN A 101 16.37 -6.14 23.81
C ASN A 101 17.50 -5.16 24.21
N GLU A 102 18.68 -5.65 24.59
CA GLU A 102 19.84 -4.79 24.86
C GLU A 102 20.32 -4.14 23.56
N SER A 103 20.42 -4.92 22.46
CA SER A 103 20.81 -4.40 21.15
C SER A 103 19.83 -3.38 20.58
N LYS A 104 18.49 -3.54 20.76
CA LYS A 104 17.52 -2.56 20.28
C LYS A 104 17.52 -1.25 21.07
N LYS A 105 17.85 -1.29 22.34
CA LYS A 105 17.95 -0.09 23.18
C LYS A 105 19.17 0.73 22.81
N ASP A 106 20.27 0.07 22.51
CA ASP A 106 21.51 0.71 22.07
C ASP A 106 21.41 1.27 20.65
N LEU A 107 20.76 0.56 19.72
CA LEU A 107 20.56 1.01 18.34
C LEU A 107 19.81 2.35 18.24
N LYS A 108 18.84 2.62 19.12
CA LYS A 108 18.12 3.90 19.16
C LYS A 108 19.00 5.08 19.59
N ASN A 109 20.11 4.84 20.26
CA ASN A 109 21.01 5.87 20.75
C ASN A 109 22.08 6.27 19.71
N ILE A 110 22.24 5.53 18.62
CA ILE A 110 23.25 5.79 17.58
C ILE A 110 22.96 7.09 16.83
N LEU A 111 21.74 7.20 16.29
CA LEU A 111 21.36 8.35 15.47
C LEU A 111 21.33 9.68 16.26
N PRO A 112 20.88 9.74 17.55
CA PRO A 112 21.00 10.93 18.37
C PRO A 112 22.45 11.44 18.56
N LYS A 113 23.43 10.54 18.71
CA LYS A 113 24.86 10.91 18.81
C LYS A 113 25.35 11.54 17.50
N LEU A 114 24.99 10.95 16.36
CA LEU A 114 25.26 11.52 15.03
C LEU A 114 24.59 12.87 14.85
N ASN A 115 23.33 13.03 15.27
CA ASN A 115 22.60 14.28 15.16
C ASN A 115 23.28 15.39 15.96
N ALA A 116 23.68 15.11 17.20
CA ALA A 116 24.40 16.07 18.05
C ALA A 116 25.71 16.49 17.36
N TYR A 117 26.44 15.55 16.77
CA TYR A 117 27.66 15.83 16.04
C TYR A 117 27.41 16.67 14.77
N PHE A 118 26.39 16.34 13.98
CA PHE A 118 26.04 17.09 12.79
C PHE A 118 25.58 18.52 13.11
N LYS A 119 24.83 18.72 14.19
CA LYS A 119 24.45 20.06 14.69
C LYS A 119 25.67 20.88 15.06
N ASN A 120 26.63 20.30 15.79
CA ASN A 120 27.89 20.96 16.12
C ASN A 120 28.69 21.30 14.86
N ASN A 121 28.77 20.39 13.88
CA ASN A 121 29.45 20.68 12.62
C ASN A 121 28.82 21.86 11.88
N LEU A 122 27.49 21.94 11.84
CA LEU A 122 26.79 23.04 11.18
C LEU A 122 27.18 24.39 11.75
N SER A 123 27.27 24.52 13.07
CA SER A 123 27.64 25.79 13.73
C SER A 123 29.07 26.30 13.38
N HIS A 124 29.95 25.39 12.92
CA HIS A 124 31.32 25.71 12.54
C HIS A 124 31.55 25.86 11.02
N HIS A 125 30.48 25.68 10.19
CA HIS A 125 30.61 25.76 8.73
C HIS A 125 29.78 26.92 8.18
N LYS A 126 30.43 28.08 8.10
CA LYS A 126 29.81 29.35 7.67
C LYS A 126 29.15 29.24 6.28
N GLU A 127 29.79 28.60 5.31
CA GLU A 127 29.23 28.40 3.95
C GLU A 127 27.86 27.70 3.99
N ILE A 128 27.71 26.72 4.85
CA ILE A 128 26.46 25.97 4.97
C ILE A 128 25.40 26.80 5.68
N LEU A 129 25.78 27.56 6.70
CA LEU A 129 24.89 28.50 7.39
C LEU A 129 24.44 29.63 6.43
N ASP A 130 25.36 30.23 5.67
CA ASP A 130 25.05 31.25 4.67
C ASP A 130 24.07 30.74 3.63
N TYR A 131 24.23 29.45 3.19
CA TYR A 131 23.25 28.80 2.32
C TYR A 131 21.86 28.70 2.98
N LEU A 132 21.76 28.27 4.23
CA LEU A 132 20.47 28.18 4.94
C LEU A 132 19.83 29.58 5.11
N TYR A 133 20.61 30.60 5.45
CA TYR A 133 20.14 31.98 5.54
C TYR A 133 19.69 32.54 4.17
N SER A 134 20.38 32.16 3.09
CA SER A 134 19.95 32.53 1.72
C SER A 134 18.58 31.90 1.36
N ARG A 135 18.28 30.74 1.94
CA ARG A 135 16.96 30.06 1.84
C ARG A 135 15.94 30.66 2.85
N LYS A 136 16.27 31.78 3.52
CA LYS A 136 15.42 32.48 4.47
C LYS A 136 15.11 31.70 5.76
N LEU A 137 15.91 30.70 6.10
CA LEU A 137 15.86 30.09 7.43
C LEU A 137 16.69 30.96 8.41
N ASP A 138 16.24 31.05 9.64
CA ASP A 138 16.97 31.71 10.72
C ASP A 138 17.44 30.68 11.77
N ASP A 139 18.16 31.16 12.80
CA ASP A 139 18.69 30.28 13.85
C ASP A 139 17.59 29.55 14.63
N LYS A 140 16.41 30.17 14.75
CA LYS A 140 15.26 29.53 15.41
C LYS A 140 14.73 28.35 14.57
N ASP A 141 14.67 28.51 13.25
CA ASP A 141 14.28 27.43 12.34
C ASP A 141 15.31 26.32 12.40
N ILE A 142 16.62 26.65 12.31
CA ILE A 142 17.71 25.67 12.37
C ILE A 142 17.66 24.88 13.68
N ALA A 143 17.43 25.55 14.80
CA ALA A 143 17.34 24.93 16.12
C ALA A 143 16.06 24.09 16.27
N LYS A 144 14.89 24.60 15.83
CA LYS A 144 13.58 23.93 15.92
C LYS A 144 13.58 22.62 15.15
N PHE A 145 14.17 22.60 13.95
CA PHE A 145 14.22 21.41 13.09
C PHE A 145 15.51 20.61 13.27
N GLU A 146 16.36 21.00 14.21
CA GLU A 146 17.62 20.33 14.55
C GLU A 146 18.51 20.08 13.33
N LEU A 147 18.61 21.05 12.43
CA LEU A 147 19.41 20.91 11.22
C LEU A 147 20.88 20.72 11.57
N GLY A 148 21.57 19.90 10.80
CA GLY A 148 22.97 19.60 10.99
C GLY A 148 23.74 19.56 9.68
N PHE A 149 25.04 19.26 9.75
CA PHE A 149 25.90 19.10 8.59
C PHE A 149 26.82 17.88 8.74
N ALA A 150 26.62 16.91 7.86
CA ALA A 150 27.49 15.74 7.73
C ALA A 150 28.65 16.07 6.78
N LYS A 151 29.84 16.33 7.34
CA LYS A 151 30.99 16.85 6.61
C LYS A 151 31.70 15.74 5.81
N SER A 152 32.18 14.70 6.45
CA SER A 152 32.92 13.64 5.78
C SER A 152 32.56 12.23 6.30
N SER A 153 32.93 11.22 5.54
CA SER A 153 32.77 9.82 5.95
C SER A 153 33.69 9.48 7.11
N GLU A 154 34.94 9.90 7.04
CA GLU A 154 35.97 9.62 8.00
C GLU A 154 35.61 10.15 9.40
N GLU A 155 35.09 11.39 9.43
CA GLU A 155 34.67 12.00 10.70
C GLU A 155 33.48 11.26 11.33
N SER A 156 32.49 10.86 10.50
CA SER A 156 31.32 10.12 10.98
C SER A 156 31.72 8.71 11.48
N VAL A 157 32.61 8.02 10.77
CA VAL A 157 33.14 6.71 11.19
C VAL A 157 33.94 6.83 12.48
N ARG A 158 34.82 7.85 12.57
CA ARG A 158 35.62 8.11 13.80
C ARG A 158 34.73 8.40 15.00
N LEU A 159 33.66 9.18 14.83
CA LEU A 159 32.69 9.41 15.90
C LEU A 159 32.10 8.09 16.40
N LEU A 160 31.61 7.25 15.48
CA LEU A 160 31.00 5.96 15.83
C LEU A 160 31.98 5.06 16.57
N GLN A 161 33.24 5.01 16.15
CA GLN A 161 34.31 4.28 16.82
C GLN A 161 34.60 4.82 18.23
N ASN A 162 34.69 6.12 18.39
CA ASN A 162 34.93 6.77 19.70
C ASN A 162 33.77 6.53 20.68
N GLU A 163 32.55 6.36 20.16
CA GLU A 163 31.35 6.04 20.94
C GLU A 163 31.16 4.53 21.16
N ASN A 164 32.15 3.71 20.80
CA ASN A 164 32.13 2.23 20.87
C ASN A 164 30.92 1.61 20.17
N ILE A 165 30.48 2.20 19.04
CA ILE A 165 29.39 1.68 18.21
C ILE A 165 29.99 0.73 17.17
N SER A 166 29.48 -0.50 17.12
CA SER A 166 29.92 -1.48 16.13
C SER A 166 29.54 -1.06 14.71
N ILE A 167 30.32 -1.51 13.73
CA ILE A 167 30.04 -1.26 12.32
C ILE A 167 28.70 -1.91 11.92
N GLU A 168 28.42 -3.11 12.45
CA GLU A 168 27.17 -3.83 12.22
C GLU A 168 25.96 -3.04 12.70
N ASP A 169 26.04 -2.46 13.91
CA ASP A 169 24.95 -1.65 14.46
C ASP A 169 24.76 -0.35 13.66
N ALA A 170 25.86 0.29 13.25
CA ALA A 170 25.82 1.50 12.43
C ALA A 170 25.24 1.24 11.04
N LEU A 171 25.51 0.08 10.43
CA LEU A 171 24.88 -0.37 9.18
C LEU A 171 23.40 -0.70 9.40
N ALA A 172 23.04 -1.36 10.51
CA ALA A 172 21.69 -1.76 10.83
C ALA A 172 20.72 -0.57 10.98
N VAL A 173 21.21 0.59 11.46
CA VAL A 173 20.44 1.83 11.57
C VAL A 173 20.59 2.77 10.37
N GLY A 174 21.36 2.38 9.36
CA GLY A 174 21.59 3.18 8.17
C GLY A 174 22.48 4.41 8.38
N ALA A 175 23.29 4.45 9.45
CA ALA A 175 24.32 5.46 9.67
C ALA A 175 25.49 5.29 8.69
N LEU A 176 25.83 4.03 8.41
CA LEU A 176 26.83 3.63 7.41
C LEU A 176 26.16 2.84 6.28
N LYS A 177 26.87 2.74 5.16
CA LYS A 177 26.51 1.95 3.96
C LYS A 177 27.72 1.14 3.50
N LYS A 178 27.45 0.12 2.67
CA LYS A 178 28.48 -0.62 1.91
C LYS A 178 28.33 -0.27 0.42
N ASP A 179 29.44 -0.08 -0.26
CA ASP A 179 29.45 0.00 -1.71
C ASP A 179 29.46 -1.41 -2.36
N GLU A 180 29.51 -1.46 -3.69
CA GLU A 180 29.55 -2.71 -4.46
C GLU A 180 30.80 -3.55 -4.20
N LYS A 181 31.89 -2.92 -3.71
CA LYS A 181 33.15 -3.58 -3.34
C LYS A 181 33.18 -4.01 -1.89
N GLY A 182 32.14 -3.67 -1.11
CA GLY A 182 32.06 -3.95 0.31
C GLY A 182 32.73 -2.92 1.21
N GLU A 183 33.24 -1.81 0.66
CA GLU A 183 33.82 -0.73 1.45
C GLU A 183 32.74 0.02 2.22
N ILE A 184 33.08 0.37 3.46
CA ILE A 184 32.14 0.98 4.41
C ILE A 184 32.34 2.50 4.42
N TYR A 185 31.27 3.25 4.25
CA TYR A 185 31.27 4.69 4.26
C TYR A 185 30.01 5.27 4.93
N ALA A 186 30.05 6.54 5.32
CA ALA A 186 28.91 7.21 5.95
C ALA A 186 27.76 7.42 4.94
N SER A 187 26.53 7.25 5.40
CA SER A 187 25.35 7.44 4.56
C SER A 187 25.18 8.88 4.06
N PHE A 188 25.75 9.84 4.79
CA PHE A 188 25.69 11.27 4.47
C PHE A 188 27.11 11.85 4.45
N ILE A 189 27.49 12.44 3.33
CA ILE A 189 28.78 13.07 3.09
C ILE A 189 28.54 14.40 2.41
N TRP A 190 29.07 15.49 2.97
CA TRP A 190 28.92 16.87 2.49
C TRP A 190 27.46 17.26 2.24
N ARG A 191 26.62 17.00 3.29
CA ARG A 191 25.17 17.23 3.23
C ARG A 191 24.65 17.92 4.48
N ILE A 192 23.74 18.87 4.26
CA ILE A 192 22.85 19.36 5.31
C ILE A 192 21.94 18.21 5.70
N THR A 193 21.82 17.93 7.00
CA THR A 193 21.00 16.84 7.53
C THR A 193 19.70 17.34 8.14
N PHE A 194 18.63 16.62 7.88
CA PHE A 194 17.27 16.82 8.38
C PHE A 194 16.90 15.60 9.20
N PRO A 195 16.89 15.68 10.54
CA PRO A 195 16.56 14.52 11.36
C PRO A 195 15.10 14.13 11.20
N ILE A 196 14.85 12.84 11.08
CA ILE A 196 13.51 12.28 10.88
C ILE A 196 13.12 11.51 12.14
N TYR A 197 12.01 11.93 12.75
CA TYR A 197 11.46 11.35 13.96
C TYR A 197 10.21 10.53 13.69
N ASP A 198 10.04 9.43 14.41
CA ASP A 198 8.80 8.66 14.40
C ASP A 198 7.70 9.32 15.25
N GLN A 199 6.54 8.69 15.31
CA GLN A 199 5.39 9.14 16.10
C GLN A 199 5.67 9.23 17.61
N LYS A 200 6.63 8.44 18.11
CA LYS A 200 7.05 8.39 19.52
C LYS A 200 8.18 9.37 19.83
N ASN A 201 8.51 10.27 18.89
CA ASN A 201 9.62 11.20 18.99
C ASN A 201 10.99 10.52 19.12
N THR A 202 11.14 9.34 18.49
CA THR A 202 12.43 8.66 18.38
C THR A 202 13.07 9.03 17.05
N LEU A 203 14.34 9.44 17.06
CA LEU A 203 15.11 9.71 15.85
C LEU A 203 15.35 8.39 15.11
N VAL A 204 14.86 8.26 13.88
CA VAL A 204 14.87 7.01 13.11
C VAL A 204 15.70 7.09 11.82
N GLY A 205 16.04 8.28 11.37
CA GLY A 205 16.82 8.50 10.16
C GLY A 205 17.09 9.96 9.89
N PHE A 206 17.66 10.22 8.73
CA PHE A 206 17.93 11.56 8.24
C PHE A 206 17.55 11.70 6.76
N GLY A 207 17.16 12.91 6.37
CA GLY A 207 17.31 13.40 5.02
C GLY A 207 18.64 14.12 4.87
N GLY A 208 19.22 14.12 3.68
CA GLY A 208 20.47 14.84 3.43
C GLY A 208 20.43 15.62 2.12
N ARG A 209 20.65 16.95 2.17
CA ARG A 209 20.70 17.82 1.00
C ARG A 209 22.12 18.26 0.69
N THR A 210 22.58 18.07 -0.54
CA THR A 210 23.84 18.67 -0.99
C THR A 210 23.62 20.09 -1.49
N ILE A 211 24.61 20.95 -1.29
CA ILE A 211 24.68 22.28 -1.90
C ILE A 211 25.56 22.28 -3.17
N ASN A 212 26.29 21.18 -3.43
CA ASN A 212 27.11 21.04 -4.60
C ASN A 212 26.23 20.75 -5.84
N PRO A 213 26.23 21.66 -6.86
CA PRO A 213 25.40 21.50 -8.05
C PRO A 213 25.83 20.32 -8.94
N ASN A 214 27.07 19.82 -8.80
CA ASN A 214 27.61 18.72 -9.59
C ASN A 214 27.20 17.33 -9.07
N VAL A 215 26.54 17.26 -7.91
CA VAL A 215 26.05 16.00 -7.35
C VAL A 215 24.64 15.74 -7.86
N MET A 216 24.46 14.67 -8.64
CA MET A 216 23.21 14.31 -9.30
C MET A 216 22.03 14.16 -8.31
N ALA A 217 22.23 13.51 -7.17
CA ALA A 217 21.21 13.33 -6.15
C ALA A 217 21.19 14.51 -5.18
N LYS A 218 20.38 15.54 -5.46
CA LYS A 218 20.22 16.72 -4.61
C LYS A 218 19.78 16.36 -3.19
N TYR A 219 18.82 15.48 -3.05
CA TYR A 219 18.35 14.92 -1.77
C TYR A 219 18.59 13.42 -1.72
N VAL A 220 18.94 12.92 -0.55
CA VAL A 220 18.99 11.49 -0.24
C VAL A 220 18.38 11.27 1.15
N ASN A 221 17.78 10.11 1.35
CA ASN A 221 17.24 9.71 2.65
C ASN A 221 18.07 8.56 3.22
N SER A 222 18.00 8.34 4.53
CA SER A 222 18.47 7.11 5.15
C SER A 222 17.93 5.89 4.38
N PRO A 223 18.74 4.84 4.22
CA PRO A 223 18.24 3.58 3.65
C PRO A 223 17.14 3.01 4.53
N GLN A 224 16.20 2.28 3.92
CA GLN A 224 15.21 1.54 4.68
C GLN A 224 15.90 0.52 5.59
N ASN A 225 15.52 0.51 6.86
CA ASN A 225 16.12 -0.33 7.88
C ASN A 225 15.09 -0.64 8.98
N MET A 226 15.52 -1.31 10.05
CA MET A 226 14.61 -1.69 11.13
C MET A 226 13.99 -0.52 11.92
N LEU A 227 14.60 0.67 11.89
CA LEU A 227 14.10 1.88 12.54
C LEU A 227 13.35 2.78 11.57
N PHE A 228 13.72 2.79 10.29
CA PHE A 228 13.26 3.74 9.29
C PHE A 228 12.53 3.09 8.13
N ASP A 229 11.24 3.38 8.02
CA ASP A 229 10.41 3.06 6.86
C ASP A 229 9.75 4.33 6.34
N LYS A 230 10.31 4.88 5.23
CA LYS A 230 9.83 6.13 4.63
C LYS A 230 8.37 6.08 4.17
N SER A 231 7.80 4.89 3.96
CA SER A 231 6.41 4.73 3.54
C SER A 231 5.40 4.91 4.68
N ARG A 232 5.87 5.03 5.94
CA ARG A 232 5.04 5.10 7.15
C ARG A 232 5.24 6.37 7.96
N ILE A 233 6.21 7.20 7.58
CA ILE A 233 6.69 8.33 8.38
C ILE A 233 6.54 9.61 7.59
N PHE A 234 6.03 10.64 8.23
CA PHE A 234 6.09 12.01 7.73
C PHE A 234 7.21 12.77 8.41
N TYR A 235 7.96 13.57 7.66
CA TYR A 235 8.88 14.54 8.21
C TYR A 235 8.14 15.62 8.99
N ALA A 236 8.73 16.08 10.08
CA ALA A 236 8.18 17.09 11.00
C ALA A 236 6.87 16.69 11.72
N PHE A 237 6.40 15.43 11.58
CA PHE A 237 5.17 15.01 12.24
C PHE A 237 5.22 15.15 13.77
N HIS A 238 6.38 14.88 14.39
CA HIS A 238 6.59 15.04 15.83
C HIS A 238 6.39 16.49 16.31
N LEU A 239 6.65 17.48 15.44
CA LEU A 239 6.41 18.90 15.71
C LEU A 239 4.98 19.34 15.38
N ALA A 240 4.34 18.65 14.42
CA ALA A 240 3.04 19.03 13.87
C ALA A 240 1.85 18.38 14.60
N LYS A 241 2.04 17.25 15.28
CA LYS A 241 0.97 16.40 15.81
C LYS A 241 -0.05 17.13 16.70
N ASP A 242 0.41 18.05 17.55
CA ASP A 242 -0.49 18.77 18.45
C ASP A 242 -1.34 19.79 17.68
N ALA A 243 -0.75 20.49 16.69
CA ALA A 243 -1.47 21.39 15.81
C ALA A 243 -2.45 20.64 14.89
N ILE A 244 -2.06 19.47 14.38
CA ILE A 244 -2.94 18.59 13.60
C ILE A 244 -4.13 18.16 14.45
N ASN A 245 -3.89 17.71 15.68
CA ASN A 245 -4.96 17.28 16.58
C ASN A 245 -5.93 18.41 16.93
N ALA A 246 -5.40 19.62 17.17
CA ALA A 246 -6.20 20.78 17.51
C ALA A 246 -7.05 21.29 16.33
N LYS A 247 -6.46 21.33 15.13
CA LYS A 247 -7.12 21.85 13.92
C LYS A 247 -7.95 20.77 13.19
N LYS A 248 -7.72 19.49 13.46
CA LYS A 248 -8.23 18.36 12.67
C LYS A 248 -7.89 18.51 11.18
N GLU A 249 -6.72 19.06 10.91
CA GLU A 249 -6.24 19.34 9.56
C GLU A 249 -4.73 19.09 9.48
N MET A 250 -4.30 18.45 8.39
CA MET A 250 -2.91 18.13 8.10
C MET A 250 -2.54 18.66 6.71
N ILE A 251 -1.56 19.54 6.63
CA ILE A 251 -0.97 19.98 5.37
C ILE A 251 0.16 19.02 5.03
N VAL A 252 0.10 18.42 3.83
CA VAL A 252 1.11 17.48 3.34
C VAL A 252 1.80 18.07 2.13
N CYS A 253 3.12 18.31 2.23
CA CYS A 253 3.99 18.80 1.16
C CYS A 253 5.03 17.75 0.75
N GLU A 254 5.87 18.07 -0.27
CA GLU A 254 6.81 17.09 -0.84
C GLU A 254 8.11 16.99 -0.07
N GLY A 255 8.66 18.12 0.36
CA GLY A 255 10.04 18.21 0.80
C GLY A 255 10.26 18.76 2.21
N TYR A 256 11.47 18.55 2.69
CA TYR A 256 11.93 19.04 4.00
C TYR A 256 11.82 20.57 4.11
N MET A 257 12.26 21.28 3.07
CA MET A 257 12.28 22.73 3.06
C MET A 257 10.88 23.32 3.04
N ASP A 258 9.92 22.67 2.38
CA ASP A 258 8.54 23.11 2.31
C ASP A 258 7.86 22.99 3.67
N ALA A 259 8.06 21.85 4.36
CA ALA A 259 7.55 21.69 5.72
C ALA A 259 8.11 22.75 6.68
N ILE A 260 9.41 23.04 6.60
CA ILE A 260 10.04 24.08 7.41
C ILE A 260 9.44 25.45 7.06
N ALA A 261 9.27 25.75 5.77
CA ALA A 261 8.68 27.01 5.31
C ALA A 261 7.22 27.17 5.78
N PHE A 262 6.42 26.13 5.72
CA PHE A 262 5.07 26.15 6.27
C PHE A 262 5.07 26.48 7.77
N HIS A 263 5.90 25.80 8.55
CA HIS A 263 6.03 26.08 9.99
C HIS A 263 6.47 27.52 10.25
N LYS A 264 7.42 28.03 9.46
CA LYS A 264 7.87 29.44 9.55
C LYS A 264 6.74 30.42 9.23
N ALA A 265 5.86 30.08 8.29
CA ALA A 265 4.68 30.88 7.96
C ALA A 265 3.52 30.72 8.97
N GLY A 266 3.70 29.94 10.05
CA GLY A 266 2.69 29.71 11.09
C GLY A 266 1.80 28.49 10.91
N PHE A 267 1.98 27.70 9.83
CA PHE A 267 1.24 26.47 9.58
C PHE A 267 1.90 25.28 10.30
N ASN A 268 1.79 25.26 11.64
CA ASN A 268 2.43 24.22 12.45
C ASN A 268 1.83 22.82 12.30
N ASN A 269 0.77 22.64 11.50
CA ASN A 269 0.16 21.37 11.14
C ASN A 269 0.69 20.79 9.80
N ALA A 270 1.80 21.33 9.29
CA ALA A 270 2.41 20.87 8.05
C ALA A 270 3.43 19.75 8.28
N VAL A 271 3.45 18.80 7.38
CA VAL A 271 4.35 17.64 7.33
C VAL A 271 4.79 17.39 5.89
N ALA A 272 5.92 16.69 5.70
CA ALA A 272 6.33 16.30 4.36
C ALA A 272 6.38 14.78 4.18
N VAL A 273 6.08 14.33 2.96
CA VAL A 273 6.43 12.98 2.50
C VAL A 273 7.93 12.92 2.17
N LEU A 274 8.50 11.71 2.21
CA LEU A 274 9.95 11.52 2.12
C LEU A 274 10.39 11.09 0.71
N GLY A 275 10.11 11.94 -0.29
CA GLY A 275 10.47 11.67 -1.69
C GLY A 275 9.63 10.57 -2.34
N THR A 276 8.40 10.41 -1.89
CA THR A 276 7.39 9.50 -2.45
C THR A 276 6.02 10.16 -2.35
N ALA A 277 5.04 9.75 -3.17
CA ALA A 277 3.64 10.11 -2.92
C ALA A 277 3.15 9.47 -1.60
N LEU A 278 1.99 9.89 -1.12
CA LEU A 278 1.30 9.21 -0.02
C LEU A 278 1.11 7.72 -0.34
N THR A 279 1.24 6.90 0.68
CA THR A 279 1.03 5.44 0.60
C THR A 279 -0.09 5.01 1.55
N GLU A 280 -0.63 3.82 1.36
CA GLU A 280 -1.60 3.24 2.28
C GLU A 280 -1.11 3.14 3.73
N HIS A 281 0.20 3.00 3.92
CA HIS A 281 0.81 2.93 5.24
C HIS A 281 0.78 4.26 6.02
N HIS A 282 0.54 5.40 5.34
CA HIS A 282 0.33 6.69 5.99
C HIS A 282 -1.12 6.86 6.50
N LEU A 283 -2.10 6.15 5.90
CA LEU A 283 -3.52 6.30 6.21
C LEU A 283 -3.88 6.05 7.68
N PRO A 284 -3.33 5.01 8.37
CA PRO A 284 -3.63 4.79 9.78
C PRO A 284 -3.26 5.99 10.66
N LEU A 285 -2.18 6.70 10.31
CA LEU A 285 -1.75 7.89 11.04
C LEU A 285 -2.72 9.05 10.83
N ILE A 286 -3.12 9.31 9.59
CA ILE A 286 -4.09 10.35 9.25
C ILE A 286 -5.44 10.08 9.94
N ARG A 287 -5.94 8.85 9.85
CA ARG A 287 -7.21 8.44 10.50
C ARG A 287 -7.19 8.57 12.01
N ARG A 288 -6.06 8.27 12.65
CA ARG A 288 -5.90 8.38 14.10
C ARG A 288 -6.16 9.80 14.61
N TYR A 289 -5.80 10.81 13.82
CA TYR A 289 -6.01 12.22 14.17
C TYR A 289 -7.33 12.77 13.61
N GLU A 290 -8.08 11.98 12.84
CA GLU A 290 -9.31 12.40 12.15
C GLU A 290 -9.09 13.66 11.31
N ALA A 291 -7.90 13.77 10.73
CA ALA A 291 -7.47 14.98 10.06
C ALA A 291 -7.95 15.03 8.60
N LYS A 292 -8.51 16.16 8.19
CA LYS A 292 -8.63 16.53 6.78
C LYS A 292 -7.25 16.79 6.20
N VAL A 293 -7.00 16.33 4.99
CA VAL A 293 -5.69 16.45 4.36
C VAL A 293 -5.70 17.56 3.31
N ILE A 294 -4.78 18.52 3.43
CA ILE A 294 -4.51 19.50 2.38
C ILE A 294 -3.21 19.09 1.69
N LEU A 295 -3.31 18.61 0.45
CA LEU A 295 -2.13 18.33 -0.37
C LEU A 295 -1.62 19.64 -0.98
N CYS A 296 -0.35 19.96 -0.72
CA CYS A 296 0.30 21.13 -1.29
C CYS A 296 1.68 20.73 -1.82
N PHE A 297 1.71 20.26 -3.06
CA PHE A 297 2.86 19.73 -3.75
C PHE A 297 3.39 20.74 -4.76
N ASP A 298 4.61 20.50 -5.27
CA ASP A 298 5.26 21.40 -6.21
C ASP A 298 4.43 21.56 -7.50
N ASN A 299 4.47 22.75 -8.09
CA ASN A 299 3.74 23.06 -9.32
C ASN A 299 4.54 22.63 -10.56
N ASP A 300 5.02 21.39 -10.55
CA ASP A 300 5.66 20.76 -11.69
C ASP A 300 4.92 19.46 -12.04
N GLU A 301 5.35 18.82 -13.12
CA GLU A 301 4.69 17.59 -13.58
C GLU A 301 4.83 16.43 -12.59
N ALA A 302 5.94 16.34 -11.86
CA ALA A 302 6.17 15.29 -10.86
C ALA A 302 5.27 15.51 -9.63
N GLY A 303 5.19 16.75 -9.13
CA GLY A 303 4.29 17.13 -8.03
C GLY A 303 2.82 16.95 -8.38
N LEU A 304 2.43 17.32 -9.61
CA LEU A 304 1.07 17.12 -10.07
C LEU A 304 0.69 15.62 -10.14
N ARG A 305 1.61 14.76 -10.61
CA ARG A 305 1.41 13.31 -10.58
C ARG A 305 1.33 12.76 -9.15
N ALA A 306 2.17 13.27 -8.25
CA ALA A 306 2.14 12.88 -6.84
C ALA A 306 0.83 13.31 -6.15
N ALA A 307 0.36 14.53 -6.42
CA ALA A 307 -0.94 15.04 -5.96
C ALA A 307 -2.10 14.18 -6.47
N THR A 308 -2.08 13.83 -7.77
CA THR A 308 -3.12 12.99 -8.40
C THR A 308 -3.21 11.61 -7.74
N ARG A 309 -2.06 10.94 -7.53
CA ARG A 309 -2.02 9.64 -6.84
C ARG A 309 -2.48 9.75 -5.39
N SER A 310 -2.07 10.81 -4.69
CA SER A 310 -2.45 11.03 -3.29
C SER A 310 -3.93 11.35 -3.15
N ALA A 311 -4.50 12.15 -4.05
CA ALA A 311 -5.92 12.48 -4.08
C ALA A 311 -6.78 11.24 -4.32
N PHE A 312 -6.39 10.38 -5.27
CA PHE A 312 -7.02 9.08 -5.49
C PHE A 312 -6.99 8.22 -4.23
N LEU A 313 -5.80 8.05 -3.62
CA LEU A 313 -5.63 7.24 -2.42
C LEU A 313 -6.52 7.72 -1.28
N LEU A 314 -6.52 9.01 -0.99
CA LEU A 314 -7.28 9.58 0.13
C LEU A 314 -8.79 9.47 -0.10
N SER A 315 -9.28 9.86 -1.28
CA SER A 315 -10.71 9.85 -1.61
C SER A 315 -11.30 8.43 -1.62
N THR A 316 -10.60 7.46 -2.20
CA THR A 316 -11.04 6.05 -2.18
C THR A 316 -11.04 5.43 -0.79
N HIS A 317 -10.20 5.94 0.12
CA HIS A 317 -10.14 5.50 1.51
C HIS A 317 -10.98 6.35 2.48
N LYS A 318 -11.90 7.19 1.95
CA LYS A 318 -12.84 8.01 2.72
C LYS A 318 -12.16 9.00 3.68
N ILE A 319 -11.04 9.55 3.26
CA ILE A 319 -10.36 10.64 3.96
C ILE A 319 -10.71 11.94 3.26
N ASP A 320 -11.28 12.88 4.00
CA ASP A 320 -11.66 14.21 3.52
C ASP A 320 -10.41 15.08 3.31
N GLY A 321 -10.45 15.95 2.31
CA GLY A 321 -9.36 16.85 2.03
C GLY A 321 -9.47 17.59 0.72
N LYS A 322 -8.40 18.30 0.38
CA LYS A 322 -8.31 19.14 -0.82
C LYS A 322 -6.89 19.22 -1.35
N VAL A 323 -6.74 19.62 -2.60
CA VAL A 323 -5.46 19.91 -3.25
C VAL A 323 -5.34 21.41 -3.40
N ALA A 324 -4.32 22.00 -2.76
CA ALA A 324 -3.96 23.40 -2.95
C ALA A 324 -3.02 23.49 -4.17
N ILE A 325 -3.48 24.21 -5.21
CA ILE A 325 -2.70 24.42 -6.43
C ILE A 325 -1.85 25.68 -6.26
N LEU A 326 -0.54 25.53 -6.41
CA LEU A 326 0.39 26.64 -6.27
C LEU A 326 0.35 27.55 -7.50
N GLU A 327 -0.13 28.77 -7.34
CA GLU A 327 -0.10 29.79 -8.39
C GLU A 327 0.95 30.84 -8.10
N GLY A 328 1.88 31.08 -9.06
CA GLY A 328 2.89 32.15 -8.99
C GLY A 328 4.11 31.87 -8.12
N GLY A 329 4.37 30.60 -7.78
CA GLY A 329 5.58 30.07 -7.18
C GLY A 329 5.78 28.63 -7.61
N LYS A 330 7.03 28.12 -7.57
CA LYS A 330 7.33 26.72 -7.92
C LYS A 330 7.01 25.78 -6.76
N ASP A 331 7.32 26.24 -5.55
CA ASP A 331 7.15 25.46 -4.31
C ASP A 331 6.70 26.37 -3.15
N PRO A 332 6.17 25.80 -2.05
CA PRO A 332 5.74 26.58 -0.88
C PRO A 332 6.89 27.39 -0.24
N ALA A 333 8.11 26.87 -0.26
CA ALA A 333 9.26 27.53 0.32
C ALA A 333 9.61 28.83 -0.42
N GLU A 334 9.41 28.88 -1.75
CA GLU A 334 9.60 30.09 -2.56
C GLU A 334 8.58 31.19 -2.19
N LEU A 335 7.31 30.82 -2.01
CA LEU A 335 6.27 31.77 -1.60
C LEU A 335 6.58 32.40 -0.24
N VAL A 336 6.99 31.58 0.73
CA VAL A 336 7.37 32.04 2.07
C VAL A 336 8.63 32.92 2.03
N ALA A 337 9.64 32.52 1.24
CA ALA A 337 10.86 33.32 1.07
C ALA A 337 10.61 34.70 0.46
N ASN A 338 9.58 34.84 -0.35
CA ASN A 338 9.14 36.08 -0.98
C ASN A 338 8.11 36.87 -0.14
N ASN A 339 7.90 36.51 1.14
CA ASN A 339 6.91 37.10 2.04
C ASN A 339 5.45 37.05 1.51
N GLN A 340 5.11 36.06 0.70
CA GLN A 340 3.78 35.87 0.11
C GLN A 340 2.87 34.96 0.97
N ASN A 341 3.00 35.03 2.31
CA ASN A 341 2.24 34.19 3.25
C ASN A 341 0.71 34.35 3.08
N ALA A 342 0.22 35.57 2.80
CA ALA A 342 -1.21 35.80 2.56
C ALA A 342 -1.71 35.05 1.34
N LYS A 343 -0.91 34.99 0.28
CA LYS A 343 -1.24 34.22 -0.93
C LYS A 343 -1.24 32.73 -0.64
N LEU A 344 -0.26 32.23 0.10
CA LEU A 344 -0.21 30.84 0.53
C LEU A 344 -1.45 30.47 1.35
N TYR A 345 -1.90 31.36 2.25
CA TYR A 345 -3.13 31.17 3.03
C TYR A 345 -4.36 31.04 2.13
N ASP A 346 -4.54 31.99 1.21
CA ASP A 346 -5.66 32.01 0.26
C ASP A 346 -5.69 30.73 -0.62
N MET A 347 -4.54 30.24 -1.06
CA MET A 347 -4.43 29.03 -1.86
C MET A 347 -4.80 27.76 -1.07
N LEU A 348 -4.35 27.67 0.21
CA LEU A 348 -4.76 26.58 1.08
C LEU A 348 -6.27 26.59 1.35
N GLU A 349 -6.89 27.78 1.50
CA GLU A 349 -8.32 27.92 1.71
C GLU A 349 -9.12 27.51 0.45
N LYS A 350 -8.70 27.96 -0.73
CA LYS A 350 -9.38 27.75 -2.02
C LYS A 350 -9.09 26.39 -2.68
N GLY A 351 -8.37 25.50 -2.01
CA GLY A 351 -8.01 24.19 -2.56
C GLY A 351 -9.20 23.43 -3.14
N VAL A 352 -8.95 22.70 -4.23
CA VAL A 352 -9.94 21.85 -4.90
C VAL A 352 -10.13 20.55 -4.13
N GLU A 353 -11.38 20.12 -3.92
CA GLU A 353 -11.70 18.86 -3.24
C GLU A 353 -11.01 17.66 -3.94
N LEU A 354 -10.61 16.64 -3.17
CA LEU A 354 -9.77 15.54 -3.67
C LEU A 354 -10.38 14.80 -4.86
N GLY A 355 -11.65 14.44 -4.79
CA GLY A 355 -12.32 13.70 -5.86
C GLY A 355 -12.59 14.58 -7.07
N GLU A 356 -12.96 15.85 -6.86
CA GLU A 356 -13.09 16.82 -7.95
C GLU A 356 -11.76 17.02 -8.66
N PHE A 357 -10.65 17.19 -7.91
CA PHE A 357 -9.31 17.33 -8.48
C PHE A 357 -8.95 16.10 -9.33
N TYR A 358 -9.17 14.90 -8.79
CA TYR A 358 -8.87 13.66 -9.50
C TYR A 358 -9.71 13.51 -10.78
N ILE A 359 -11.01 13.81 -10.75
CA ILE A 359 -11.89 13.80 -11.93
C ILE A 359 -11.40 14.78 -13.00
N ARG A 360 -11.04 16.01 -12.59
CA ARG A 360 -10.49 17.01 -13.53
C ARG A 360 -9.20 16.51 -14.20
N ARG A 361 -8.35 15.83 -13.46
CA ARG A 361 -7.11 15.23 -14.01
C ARG A 361 -7.41 14.11 -15.01
N ILE A 362 -8.34 13.20 -14.68
CA ILE A 362 -8.77 12.15 -15.62
C ILE A 362 -9.24 12.77 -16.95
N ILE A 363 -10.12 13.75 -16.87
CA ILE A 363 -10.73 14.34 -18.07
C ILE A 363 -9.70 15.15 -18.88
N ALA A 364 -8.75 15.80 -18.21
CA ALA A 364 -7.70 16.58 -18.88
C ALA A 364 -6.77 15.74 -19.76
N ASP A 365 -6.72 14.42 -19.58
CA ASP A 365 -5.94 13.52 -20.43
C ASP A 365 -6.62 13.21 -21.78
N PHE A 366 -7.83 13.73 -22.03
CA PHE A 366 -8.60 13.52 -23.25
C PHE A 366 -8.81 14.84 -24.03
N THR A 367 -8.77 14.78 -25.35
CA THR A 367 -8.99 15.95 -26.23
C THR A 367 -10.46 16.43 -26.26
N LEU A 368 -11.41 15.56 -25.98
CA LEU A 368 -12.86 15.81 -25.98
C LEU A 368 -13.45 16.30 -27.32
N ASP A 369 -12.72 16.19 -28.43
CA ASP A 369 -13.12 16.69 -29.74
C ASP A 369 -14.27 15.87 -30.37
N SER A 370 -14.34 14.58 -30.05
CA SER A 370 -15.36 13.68 -30.57
C SER A 370 -16.28 13.14 -29.48
N ALA A 371 -17.48 12.69 -29.88
CA ALA A 371 -18.38 11.99 -28.96
C ALA A 371 -17.74 10.70 -28.40
N LEU A 372 -16.85 10.04 -29.17
CA LEU A 372 -16.15 8.85 -28.76
C LEU A 372 -15.13 9.18 -27.65
N ASP A 373 -14.40 10.29 -27.76
CA ASP A 373 -13.40 10.69 -26.75
C ASP A 373 -14.10 11.12 -25.45
N LYS A 374 -15.23 11.82 -25.54
CA LYS A 374 -16.09 12.13 -24.38
C LYS A 374 -16.57 10.84 -23.69
N GLN A 375 -16.95 9.82 -24.48
CA GLN A 375 -17.36 8.52 -23.93
C GLN A 375 -16.22 7.81 -23.20
N LYS A 376 -15.01 7.79 -23.77
CA LYS A 376 -13.81 7.21 -23.11
C LYS A 376 -13.46 7.94 -21.82
N ALA A 377 -13.52 9.28 -21.85
CA ALA A 377 -13.29 10.10 -20.66
C ALA A 377 -14.33 9.77 -19.56
N LEU A 378 -15.62 9.66 -19.92
CA LEU A 378 -16.67 9.25 -18.99
C LEU A 378 -16.41 7.86 -18.39
N GLU A 379 -16.04 6.89 -19.20
CA GLU A 379 -15.71 5.54 -18.74
C GLU A 379 -14.53 5.53 -17.74
N SER A 380 -13.53 6.38 -17.99
CA SER A 380 -12.39 6.53 -17.07
C SER A 380 -12.81 7.18 -15.74
N VAL A 381 -13.70 8.19 -15.78
CA VAL A 381 -14.31 8.76 -14.57
C VAL A 381 -15.16 7.72 -13.84
N GLN A 382 -15.94 6.92 -14.56
CA GLN A 382 -16.78 5.86 -13.98
C GLN A 382 -15.93 4.80 -13.26
N LYS A 383 -14.78 4.40 -13.79
CA LYS A 383 -13.85 3.47 -13.10
C LYS A 383 -13.49 3.98 -11.71
N TYR A 384 -13.23 5.27 -11.58
CA TYR A 384 -12.95 5.89 -10.29
C TYR A 384 -14.22 6.01 -9.43
N THR A 385 -15.30 6.61 -9.93
CA THR A 385 -16.50 6.89 -9.13
C THR A 385 -17.19 5.61 -8.65
N PHE A 386 -17.04 4.49 -9.36
CA PHE A 386 -17.53 3.18 -8.93
C PHE A 386 -16.78 2.59 -7.71
N THR A 387 -15.66 3.17 -7.31
CA THR A 387 -14.97 2.84 -6.05
C THR A 387 -15.47 3.66 -4.87
N LEU A 388 -16.22 4.73 -5.13
CA LEU A 388 -16.76 5.64 -4.12
C LEU A 388 -18.14 5.19 -3.64
N GLU A 389 -18.55 5.68 -2.47
CA GLU A 389 -19.93 5.52 -2.01
C GLU A 389 -20.90 6.24 -2.96
N PRO A 390 -22.11 5.69 -3.20
CA PRO A 390 -23.04 6.23 -4.20
C PRO A 390 -23.40 7.70 -4.00
N LEU A 391 -23.52 8.17 -2.75
CA LEU A 391 -23.81 9.57 -2.47
C LEU A 391 -22.66 10.49 -2.91
N ILE A 392 -21.42 10.10 -2.63
CA ILE A 392 -20.21 10.84 -3.01
C ILE A 392 -20.04 10.80 -4.54
N ALA A 393 -20.19 9.62 -5.16
CA ALA A 393 -20.11 9.51 -6.61
C ALA A 393 -21.12 10.42 -7.34
N ASN A 394 -22.39 10.42 -6.89
CA ASN A 394 -23.44 11.23 -7.49
C ASN A 394 -23.23 12.74 -7.31
N SER A 395 -22.54 13.20 -6.26
CA SER A 395 -22.25 14.63 -6.08
C SER A 395 -21.40 15.20 -7.21
N TYR A 396 -20.64 14.38 -7.94
CA TYR A 396 -19.83 14.82 -9.08
C TYR A 396 -20.56 14.84 -10.42
N THR A 397 -21.84 14.43 -10.49
CA THR A 397 -22.59 14.33 -11.77
C THR A 397 -22.60 15.65 -12.52
N GLN A 398 -22.92 16.76 -11.83
CA GLN A 398 -22.93 18.08 -12.43
C GLN A 398 -21.56 18.55 -12.91
N LEU A 399 -20.50 18.26 -12.11
CA LEU A 399 -19.12 18.56 -12.48
C LEU A 399 -18.72 17.86 -13.77
N VAL A 400 -18.96 16.55 -13.85
CA VAL A 400 -18.61 15.72 -15.02
C VAL A 400 -19.40 16.15 -16.26
N SER A 401 -20.71 16.43 -16.11
CA SER A 401 -21.57 16.98 -17.17
C SER A 401 -20.96 18.25 -17.76
N LYS A 402 -20.58 19.20 -16.89
CA LYS A 402 -19.97 20.48 -17.29
C LYS A 402 -18.61 20.27 -17.99
N LEU A 403 -17.76 19.42 -17.47
CA LEU A 403 -16.40 19.18 -18.03
C LEU A 403 -16.46 18.48 -19.40
N LEU A 404 -17.38 17.54 -19.59
CA LEU A 404 -17.55 16.81 -20.85
C LEU A 404 -18.41 17.58 -21.86
N GLY A 405 -19.13 18.62 -21.42
CA GLY A 405 -20.08 19.36 -22.26
C GLY A 405 -21.21 18.47 -22.78
N VAL A 406 -21.82 17.67 -21.90
CA VAL A 406 -22.95 16.77 -22.19
C VAL A 406 -24.06 16.98 -21.17
N GLU A 407 -25.30 16.56 -21.50
CA GLU A 407 -26.42 16.69 -20.58
C GLU A 407 -26.24 15.81 -19.34
N GLU A 408 -26.57 16.32 -18.16
CA GLU A 408 -26.44 15.65 -16.87
C GLU A 408 -27.13 14.28 -16.81
N LYS A 409 -28.27 14.14 -17.48
CA LYS A 409 -29.05 12.89 -17.57
C LYS A 409 -28.26 11.72 -18.20
N LEU A 410 -27.22 12.02 -18.99
CA LEU A 410 -26.38 11.03 -19.64
C LEU A 410 -25.21 10.55 -18.71
N ILE A 411 -25.03 11.23 -17.59
CA ILE A 411 -23.93 10.93 -16.66
C ILE A 411 -24.43 9.97 -15.57
N ILE A 412 -23.92 8.76 -15.58
CA ILE A 412 -24.19 7.73 -14.57
C ILE A 412 -22.90 7.41 -13.86
N LEU A 413 -22.73 7.88 -12.61
CA LEU A 413 -21.50 7.73 -11.82
C LEU A 413 -21.60 6.64 -10.72
N THR A 414 -22.73 5.96 -10.63
CA THR A 414 -22.94 4.88 -9.66
C THR A 414 -23.31 3.59 -10.35
N LYS A 415 -22.87 2.47 -9.79
CA LYS A 415 -23.40 1.16 -10.21
C LYS A 415 -24.87 1.08 -9.83
N ASN A 416 -25.76 0.97 -10.81
CA ASN A 416 -27.19 0.84 -10.57
C ASN A 416 -27.50 -0.48 -9.84
N PHE A 417 -27.54 -0.45 -8.51
CA PHE A 417 -28.09 -1.55 -7.71
C PHE A 417 -29.62 -1.71 -7.85
N ARG A 418 -30.31 -0.75 -8.49
CA ARG A 418 -31.79 -0.75 -8.61
C ARG A 418 -32.36 -1.57 -9.76
N SER A 419 -31.54 -2.02 -10.72
CA SER A 419 -32.04 -2.86 -11.82
C SER A 419 -32.33 -4.31 -11.41
N TYR A 420 -31.99 -4.72 -10.18
CA TYR A 420 -32.18 -6.09 -9.71
C TYR A 420 -33.40 -6.33 -8.80
N LYS A 421 -34.24 -5.33 -8.54
CA LYS A 421 -35.40 -5.52 -7.63
C LYS A 421 -36.72 -5.85 -8.32
N ASN A 422 -36.79 -5.89 -9.64
CA ASN A 422 -38.05 -6.18 -10.39
C ASN A 422 -37.89 -7.30 -11.44
N LEU A 423 -37.13 -8.32 -11.16
CA LEU A 423 -37.23 -9.59 -11.90
C LEU A 423 -37.46 -10.68 -10.87
N ASN A 424 -38.70 -11.16 -10.84
CA ASN A 424 -39.10 -12.31 -10.07
C ASN A 424 -38.22 -13.51 -10.40
N SER A 425 -37.59 -14.07 -9.36
CA SER A 425 -37.21 -15.47 -9.19
C SER A 425 -36.78 -16.26 -10.44
N THR A 426 -35.67 -15.88 -11.04
CA THR A 426 -34.75 -16.80 -11.70
C THR A 426 -33.37 -16.61 -11.04
N PRO A 427 -32.60 -17.66 -10.77
CA PRO A 427 -31.25 -17.51 -10.24
C PRO A 427 -30.45 -16.64 -11.19
N LEU A 428 -29.76 -15.61 -10.62
CA LEU A 428 -28.87 -14.71 -11.37
C LEU A 428 -27.86 -15.53 -12.17
N GLU A 429 -28.06 -15.64 -13.46
CA GLU A 429 -27.01 -16.02 -14.40
C GLU A 429 -25.94 -14.92 -14.33
N ILE A 430 -24.82 -15.25 -13.69
CA ILE A 430 -23.59 -14.45 -13.76
C ILE A 430 -23.24 -14.36 -15.25
N PRO A 431 -22.93 -13.15 -15.80
CA PRO A 431 -22.58 -13.05 -17.21
C PRO A 431 -21.52 -14.08 -17.54
N ASN A 432 -21.77 -14.94 -18.52
CA ASN A 432 -20.89 -15.98 -19.02
C ASN A 432 -19.58 -15.34 -19.50
N THR A 433 -18.63 -15.13 -18.60
CA THR A 433 -17.28 -14.74 -18.97
C THR A 433 -16.65 -15.94 -19.70
N LYS A 434 -15.85 -15.69 -20.74
CA LYS A 434 -15.11 -16.72 -21.50
C LYS A 434 -14.35 -17.69 -20.55
N THR A 435 -14.02 -17.25 -19.34
CA THR A 435 -13.35 -18.02 -18.29
C THR A 435 -14.24 -19.08 -17.66
N HIS A 436 -15.53 -18.82 -17.48
CA HIS A 436 -16.49 -19.79 -16.92
C HIS A 436 -16.68 -20.99 -17.83
N ILE A 437 -16.81 -20.78 -19.14
CA ILE A 437 -16.89 -21.88 -20.13
C ILE A 437 -15.60 -22.70 -20.13
N THR A 438 -14.43 -22.05 -20.10
CA THR A 438 -13.14 -22.73 -20.05
C THR A 438 -12.99 -23.59 -18.79
N GLU A 439 -13.46 -23.11 -17.64
CA GLU A 439 -13.45 -23.85 -16.38
C GLU A 439 -14.29 -25.13 -16.48
N LEU A 440 -15.50 -25.04 -16.99
CA LEU A 440 -16.37 -26.20 -17.18
C LEU A 440 -15.80 -27.20 -18.22
N GLU A 441 -15.14 -26.72 -19.27
CA GLU A 441 -14.41 -27.56 -20.23
C GLU A 441 -13.28 -28.34 -19.55
N ILE A 442 -12.52 -27.70 -18.67
CA ILE A 442 -11.46 -28.36 -17.87
C ILE A 442 -12.04 -29.41 -16.93
N LEU A 443 -13.12 -29.09 -16.23
CA LEU A 443 -13.79 -30.02 -15.32
C LEU A 443 -14.31 -31.25 -16.07
N ASN A 444 -14.91 -31.05 -17.24
CA ASN A 444 -15.37 -32.13 -18.08
C ASN A 444 -14.22 -33.01 -18.60
N PHE A 445 -13.09 -32.39 -18.98
CA PHE A 445 -11.88 -33.11 -19.36
C PHE A 445 -11.34 -33.97 -18.21
N LEU A 446 -11.21 -33.41 -17.00
CA LEU A 446 -10.75 -34.13 -15.80
C LEU A 446 -11.69 -35.28 -15.42
N LYS A 447 -13.01 -35.08 -15.54
CA LYS A 447 -14.01 -36.14 -15.30
C LYS A 447 -13.76 -37.37 -16.17
N ASN A 448 -13.39 -37.16 -17.44
CA ASN A 448 -13.19 -38.23 -18.42
C ASN A 448 -11.74 -38.76 -18.48
N ASN A 449 -10.76 -38.05 -17.85
CA ASN A 449 -9.33 -38.37 -17.93
C ASN A 449 -8.68 -38.39 -16.53
N SER A 450 -8.95 -39.46 -15.77
CA SER A 450 -8.46 -39.60 -14.39
C SER A 450 -6.93 -39.69 -14.27
N ASN A 451 -6.23 -40.08 -15.32
CA ASN A 451 -4.76 -40.04 -15.40
C ASN A 451 -4.17 -38.64 -15.36
N MET A 452 -4.98 -37.63 -15.66
CA MET A 452 -4.54 -36.23 -15.63
C MET A 452 -4.73 -35.55 -14.26
N HIS A 453 -5.33 -36.21 -13.27
CA HIS A 453 -5.58 -35.65 -11.94
C HIS A 453 -4.28 -35.28 -11.20
N GLU A 454 -3.26 -36.14 -11.26
CA GLU A 454 -1.99 -35.86 -10.61
C GLU A 454 -1.23 -34.68 -11.28
N LEU A 455 -1.27 -34.62 -12.60
CA LEU A 455 -0.73 -33.48 -13.34
C LEU A 455 -1.47 -32.19 -12.97
N PHE A 456 -2.81 -32.24 -12.92
CA PHE A 456 -3.61 -31.08 -12.50
C PHE A 456 -3.21 -30.56 -11.13
N LYS A 457 -3.08 -31.42 -10.11
CA LYS A 457 -2.66 -31.06 -8.75
C LYS A 457 -1.26 -30.43 -8.69
N GLN A 458 -0.38 -30.79 -9.65
CA GLN A 458 0.96 -30.20 -9.74
C GLN A 458 0.95 -28.79 -10.33
N ILE A 459 -0.01 -28.46 -11.21
CA ILE A 459 -0.01 -27.26 -12.04
C ILE A 459 -1.13 -26.26 -11.71
N SER A 460 -2.11 -26.65 -10.91
CA SER A 460 -3.22 -25.80 -10.49
C SER A 460 -3.69 -26.14 -9.07
N ASP A 461 -4.57 -25.30 -8.53
CA ASP A 461 -5.18 -25.46 -7.22
C ASP A 461 -6.69 -25.23 -7.32
N SER A 462 -7.48 -25.97 -6.53
CA SER A 462 -8.94 -25.83 -6.48
C SER A 462 -9.41 -24.43 -6.11
N VAL A 463 -8.57 -23.65 -5.42
CA VAL A 463 -8.86 -22.26 -5.05
C VAL A 463 -9.03 -21.34 -6.26
N CYS A 464 -8.44 -21.68 -7.40
CA CYS A 464 -8.54 -20.91 -8.64
C CYS A 464 -9.86 -21.13 -9.39
N PHE A 465 -10.67 -22.11 -8.98
CA PHE A 465 -11.89 -22.50 -9.66
C PHE A 465 -13.14 -22.03 -8.90
N LYS A 466 -14.08 -21.44 -9.62
CA LYS A 466 -15.39 -21.07 -9.07
C LYS A 466 -16.19 -22.30 -8.66
N HIS A 467 -16.08 -23.39 -9.46
CA HIS A 467 -16.73 -24.67 -9.22
C HIS A 467 -15.88 -25.60 -8.35
N LYS A 468 -15.32 -25.06 -7.28
CA LYS A 468 -14.41 -25.76 -6.38
C LYS A 468 -14.97 -27.10 -5.86
N ILE A 469 -16.23 -27.10 -5.43
CA ILE A 469 -16.90 -28.30 -4.89
C ILE A 469 -16.99 -29.40 -5.95
N LEU A 470 -17.36 -29.04 -7.19
CA LEU A 470 -17.44 -29.99 -8.30
C LEU A 470 -16.06 -30.51 -8.69
N LEU A 471 -15.04 -29.65 -8.71
CA LEU A 471 -13.66 -30.07 -8.97
C LEU A 471 -13.15 -31.06 -7.91
N GLU A 472 -13.42 -30.81 -6.62
CA GLU A 472 -13.05 -31.71 -5.54
C GLU A 472 -13.76 -33.08 -5.67
N LYS A 473 -15.07 -33.11 -6.00
CA LYS A 473 -15.81 -34.36 -6.30
C LYS A 473 -15.15 -35.14 -7.45
N ILE A 474 -14.71 -34.44 -8.52
CA ILE A 474 -14.04 -35.08 -9.67
C ILE A 474 -12.68 -35.66 -9.26
N LEU A 475 -11.85 -34.89 -8.56
CA LEU A 475 -10.51 -35.33 -8.17
C LEU A 475 -10.51 -36.47 -7.14
N GLU A 476 -11.53 -36.51 -6.28
CA GLU A 476 -11.69 -37.52 -5.24
C GLU A 476 -12.55 -38.71 -5.70
N LYS A 477 -13.04 -38.70 -6.94
CA LYS A 477 -13.93 -39.72 -7.52
C LYS A 477 -15.21 -39.95 -6.70
N LYS A 478 -15.76 -38.90 -6.11
CA LYS A 478 -17.04 -38.92 -5.40
C LYS A 478 -18.22 -38.90 -6.36
N GLY A 479 -19.37 -39.38 -5.91
CA GLY A 479 -20.59 -39.37 -6.70
C GLY A 479 -21.04 -37.96 -7.10
N TYR A 480 -21.63 -37.83 -8.30
CA TYR A 480 -22.17 -36.59 -8.84
C TYR A 480 -23.66 -36.49 -8.59
N GLU A 481 -24.13 -35.26 -8.29
CA GLU A 481 -25.56 -34.96 -8.25
C GLU A 481 -26.10 -34.58 -9.65
N ASP A 482 -27.42 -34.64 -9.84
CA ASP A 482 -28.03 -34.25 -11.13
C ASP A 482 -27.73 -32.79 -11.52
N SER A 483 -27.53 -31.90 -10.54
CA SER A 483 -27.11 -30.51 -10.75
C SER A 483 -25.69 -30.43 -11.34
N ASP A 484 -24.75 -31.22 -10.83
CA ASP A 484 -23.36 -31.29 -11.29
C ASP A 484 -23.29 -31.78 -12.76
N ILE A 485 -24.12 -32.77 -13.11
CA ILE A 485 -24.19 -33.31 -14.45
C ILE A 485 -24.75 -32.28 -15.44
N ARG A 486 -25.82 -31.55 -15.07
CA ARG A 486 -26.39 -30.48 -15.89
C ARG A 486 -25.43 -29.35 -16.17
N GLU A 487 -24.59 -28.96 -15.20
CA GLU A 487 -23.53 -27.94 -15.39
C GLU A 487 -22.51 -28.39 -16.44
N LEU A 488 -22.07 -29.65 -16.39
CA LEU A 488 -21.08 -30.19 -17.32
C LEU A 488 -21.65 -30.52 -18.72
N GLU A 489 -22.97 -30.61 -18.85
CA GLU A 489 -23.66 -30.96 -20.11
C GLU A 489 -24.22 -29.78 -20.90
N GLN A 490 -23.87 -28.54 -20.51
CA GLN A 490 -24.31 -27.36 -21.24
C GLN A 490 -23.89 -27.37 -22.72
N LYS A 491 -24.79 -26.91 -23.61
CA LYS A 491 -24.61 -26.98 -25.08
C LYS A 491 -23.36 -26.27 -25.61
N ASN A 492 -22.81 -25.32 -24.85
CA ASN A 492 -21.67 -24.48 -25.26
C ASN A 492 -20.30 -25.01 -24.77
N ILE A 493 -20.26 -26.13 -24.08
CA ILE A 493 -19.04 -26.75 -23.55
C ILE A 493 -18.47 -27.74 -24.54
N ARG A 494 -17.19 -27.58 -24.90
CA ARG A 494 -16.48 -28.55 -25.73
C ARG A 494 -16.26 -29.84 -24.94
N LYS A 495 -16.70 -30.95 -25.48
CA LYS A 495 -16.63 -32.26 -24.81
C LYS A 495 -15.28 -32.96 -24.98
N ASN A 496 -14.54 -32.62 -26.03
CA ASN A 496 -13.26 -33.23 -26.37
C ASN A 496 -12.19 -32.15 -26.48
N LEU A 497 -11.43 -31.95 -25.40
CA LEU A 497 -10.22 -31.12 -25.42
C LEU A 497 -9.02 -32.01 -25.74
N SER A 498 -8.07 -31.51 -26.50
CA SER A 498 -6.74 -32.07 -26.54
C SER A 498 -5.99 -31.77 -25.24
N GLU A 499 -4.94 -32.51 -24.91
CA GLU A 499 -4.11 -32.27 -23.74
C GLU A 499 -3.52 -30.84 -23.74
N ASN A 500 -3.15 -30.31 -24.90
CA ASN A 500 -2.64 -28.94 -25.05
C ASN A 500 -3.72 -27.89 -24.76
N GLU A 501 -4.95 -28.09 -25.23
CA GLU A 501 -6.08 -27.17 -24.95
C GLU A 501 -6.47 -27.20 -23.48
N PHE A 502 -6.41 -28.38 -22.84
CA PHE A 502 -6.61 -28.54 -21.40
C PHE A 502 -5.57 -27.76 -20.60
N LEU A 503 -4.27 -27.91 -20.91
CA LEU A 503 -3.18 -27.19 -20.26
C LEU A 503 -3.29 -25.67 -20.44
N PHE A 504 -3.64 -25.24 -21.66
CA PHE A 504 -3.89 -23.83 -21.96
C PHE A 504 -5.10 -23.26 -21.20
N GLY A 505 -6.17 -24.05 -21.10
CA GLY A 505 -7.35 -23.69 -20.31
C GLY A 505 -7.02 -23.48 -18.83
N ILE A 506 -6.20 -24.36 -18.23
CA ILE A 506 -5.73 -24.21 -16.84
C ILE A 506 -4.93 -22.90 -16.67
N CYS A 507 -4.05 -22.57 -17.62
CA CYS A 507 -3.33 -21.30 -17.59
C CYS A 507 -4.28 -20.10 -17.57
N LYS A 508 -5.33 -20.12 -18.41
CA LYS A 508 -6.33 -19.05 -18.45
C LYS A 508 -7.10 -18.91 -17.14
N VAL A 509 -7.51 -20.03 -16.52
CA VAL A 509 -8.23 -20.01 -15.24
C VAL A 509 -7.32 -19.49 -14.13
N ASN A 510 -6.06 -19.95 -14.05
CA ASN A 510 -5.09 -19.48 -13.06
C ASN A 510 -4.81 -17.97 -13.21
N LEU A 511 -4.68 -17.49 -14.44
CA LEU A 511 -4.45 -16.07 -14.74
C LEU A 511 -5.67 -15.20 -14.41
N ALA A 512 -6.87 -15.66 -14.76
CA ALA A 512 -8.10 -14.94 -14.42
C ALA A 512 -8.28 -14.83 -12.90
N PHE A 513 -7.92 -15.87 -12.15
CA PHE A 513 -7.90 -15.84 -10.69
C PHE A 513 -6.90 -14.80 -10.16
N LEU A 514 -5.69 -14.75 -10.71
CA LEU A 514 -4.65 -13.77 -10.33
C LEU A 514 -5.07 -12.32 -10.60
N ASN A 515 -5.77 -12.06 -11.70
CA ASN A 515 -6.29 -10.72 -12.04
C ASN A 515 -7.38 -10.21 -11.07
N HIS A 516 -8.03 -11.10 -10.32
CA HIS A 516 -9.05 -10.73 -9.33
C HIS A 516 -8.50 -10.57 -7.90
N ILE A 517 -7.21 -10.84 -7.68
CA ILE A 517 -6.59 -10.73 -6.37
C ILE A 517 -5.81 -9.42 -6.31
N ASP A 518 -6.12 -8.59 -5.33
CA ASP A 518 -5.29 -7.44 -4.97
C ASP A 518 -4.02 -7.94 -4.26
N ILE A 519 -2.95 -8.09 -5.06
CA ILE A 519 -1.65 -8.60 -4.60
C ILE A 519 -1.01 -7.64 -3.59
N THR A 520 -1.35 -6.35 -3.64
CA THR A 520 -0.74 -5.33 -2.76
C THR A 520 -1.16 -5.50 -1.30
N ASN A 521 -2.40 -5.93 -1.06
CA ASN A 521 -2.98 -6.14 0.28
C ASN A 521 -2.96 -7.61 0.75
N SER A 522 -2.37 -8.51 -0.03
CA SER A 522 -2.34 -9.93 0.27
C SER A 522 -1.36 -10.27 1.39
N THR A 523 -1.71 -11.26 2.22
CA THR A 523 -0.80 -11.80 3.23
C THR A 523 0.43 -12.47 2.57
N LEU A 524 1.54 -12.57 3.30
CA LEU A 524 2.76 -13.24 2.82
C LEU A 524 2.48 -14.69 2.37
N ALA A 525 1.56 -15.39 3.04
CA ALA A 525 1.14 -16.74 2.68
C ALA A 525 0.44 -16.77 1.32
N LEU A 526 -0.49 -15.84 1.06
CA LEU A 526 -1.19 -15.74 -0.21
C LEU A 526 -0.24 -15.33 -1.33
N LYS A 527 0.69 -14.39 -1.08
CA LYS A 527 1.75 -14.05 -2.04
C LYS A 527 2.59 -15.26 -2.43
N LYS A 528 2.97 -16.12 -1.48
CA LYS A 528 3.69 -17.37 -1.77
C LYS A 528 2.87 -18.33 -2.64
N GLN A 529 1.57 -18.47 -2.38
CA GLN A 529 0.67 -19.29 -3.22
C GLN A 529 0.57 -18.74 -4.64
N LEU A 530 0.42 -17.41 -4.79
CA LEU A 530 0.39 -16.74 -6.07
C LEU A 530 1.69 -16.97 -6.87
N PHE A 531 2.85 -16.85 -6.22
CA PHE A 531 4.13 -17.16 -6.88
C PHE A 531 4.24 -18.62 -7.28
N THR A 532 3.74 -19.54 -6.46
CA THR A 532 3.70 -20.95 -6.81
C THR A 532 2.81 -21.21 -8.03
N LEU A 533 1.66 -20.53 -8.15
CA LEU A 533 0.78 -20.59 -9.32
C LEU A 533 1.44 -20.01 -10.57
N ILE A 534 2.16 -18.89 -10.45
CA ILE A 534 2.94 -18.30 -11.53
C ILE A 534 4.02 -19.27 -12.02
N ASP A 535 4.77 -19.88 -11.11
CA ASP A 535 5.80 -20.87 -11.45
C ASP A 535 5.20 -22.13 -12.08
N LYS A 536 4.06 -22.61 -11.58
CA LYS A 536 3.33 -23.73 -12.18
C LYS A 536 2.82 -23.41 -13.58
N SER A 537 2.28 -22.20 -13.78
CA SER A 537 1.83 -21.74 -15.10
C SER A 537 3.00 -21.62 -16.09
N SER A 538 4.17 -21.13 -15.64
CA SER A 538 5.39 -21.09 -16.43
C SER A 538 5.90 -22.48 -16.82
N TYR A 539 5.73 -23.49 -15.96
CA TYR A 539 6.07 -24.89 -16.25
C TYR A 539 5.21 -25.48 -17.38
N ILE A 540 3.92 -25.14 -17.40
CA ILE A 540 2.99 -25.57 -18.47
C ILE A 540 3.42 -25.01 -19.83
N LEU A 541 3.80 -23.72 -19.86
CA LEU A 541 4.30 -23.05 -21.06
C LEU A 541 5.56 -23.71 -21.64
N ASN A 542 6.44 -24.22 -20.75
CA ASN A 542 7.68 -24.86 -21.19
C ASN A 542 7.48 -26.15 -21.97
N LYS A 543 6.35 -26.83 -21.78
CA LYS A 543 6.19 -28.17 -22.34
C LYS A 543 5.47 -28.26 -23.68
N ASN A 544 4.43 -27.44 -23.98
CA ASN A 544 3.53 -27.82 -25.08
C ASN A 544 2.79 -26.68 -25.83
N LEU A 545 3.16 -25.39 -25.76
CA LEU A 545 2.41 -24.34 -26.45
C LEU A 545 2.88 -24.07 -27.88
N SER A 546 1.90 -23.84 -28.80
CA SER A 546 2.15 -23.30 -30.14
C SER A 546 2.63 -21.84 -30.07
N GLU A 547 3.24 -21.33 -31.15
CA GLU A 547 3.70 -19.92 -31.24
C GLU A 547 2.61 -18.91 -30.88
N GLU A 548 1.40 -19.11 -31.39
CA GLU A 548 0.23 -18.27 -31.16
C GLU A 548 -0.25 -18.33 -29.71
N GLY A 549 -0.20 -19.49 -29.07
CA GLY A 549 -0.51 -19.67 -27.66
C GLY A 549 0.50 -18.95 -26.73
N CYS A 550 1.77 -18.93 -27.09
CA CYS A 550 2.80 -18.18 -26.34
C CYS A 550 2.59 -16.67 -26.43
N LEU A 551 2.23 -16.13 -27.61
CA LEU A 551 1.95 -14.70 -27.81
C LEU A 551 0.70 -14.24 -27.07
N ILE A 552 -0.38 -15.01 -27.09
CA ILE A 552 -1.61 -14.72 -26.36
C ILE A 552 -1.34 -14.72 -24.85
N PHE A 553 -0.59 -15.72 -24.37
CA PHE A 553 -0.21 -15.81 -22.96
C PHE A 553 0.65 -14.61 -22.52
N LEU A 554 1.64 -14.23 -23.29
CA LEU A 554 2.49 -13.07 -23.01
C LEU A 554 1.65 -11.78 -22.92
N LYS A 555 0.73 -11.55 -23.85
CA LYS A 555 -0.18 -10.38 -23.80
C LYS A 555 -1.06 -10.34 -22.54
N GLU A 556 -1.54 -11.49 -22.08
CA GLU A 556 -2.37 -11.57 -20.88
C GLU A 556 -1.55 -11.54 -19.57
N TYR A 557 -0.28 -11.98 -19.60
CA TYR A 557 0.59 -12.13 -18.42
C TYR A 557 1.45 -10.89 -18.14
N LEU A 558 1.82 -10.14 -19.16
CA LEU A 558 2.64 -8.95 -19.04
C LEU A 558 2.05 -7.86 -18.12
N PRO A 559 0.73 -7.57 -18.14
CA PRO A 559 0.14 -6.61 -17.21
C PRO A 559 0.27 -7.04 -15.73
N ILE A 560 0.25 -8.35 -15.45
CA ILE A 560 0.39 -8.90 -14.08
C ILE A 560 1.84 -8.77 -13.62
N LEU A 561 2.80 -9.03 -14.49
CA LEU A 561 4.23 -8.89 -14.21
C LEU A 561 4.65 -7.44 -13.97
N LYS A 562 4.04 -6.48 -14.66
CA LYS A 562 4.27 -5.03 -14.44
C LYS A 562 3.94 -4.58 -13.01
N ASN A 563 3.02 -5.24 -12.33
CA ASN A 563 2.63 -4.94 -10.95
C ASN A 563 3.50 -5.63 -9.88
N GLU A 564 4.45 -6.48 -10.28
CA GLU A 564 5.35 -7.14 -9.36
C GLU A 564 6.51 -6.22 -8.97
N LYS A 565 6.55 -5.80 -7.70
CA LYS A 565 7.57 -4.89 -7.15
C LYS A 565 8.90 -5.56 -6.81
N ASN A 566 9.01 -6.88 -7.00
CA ASN A 566 10.22 -7.62 -6.68
C ASN A 566 11.08 -7.81 -7.95
N GLU A 567 11.99 -6.87 -8.21
CA GLU A 567 12.88 -6.84 -9.38
C GLU A 567 13.62 -8.16 -9.60
N THR A 568 14.09 -8.82 -8.55
CA THR A 568 14.85 -10.08 -8.65
C THR A 568 13.98 -11.23 -9.18
N LYS A 569 12.70 -11.26 -8.82
CA LYS A 569 11.76 -12.27 -9.31
C LYS A 569 11.28 -11.96 -10.72
N LEU A 570 11.09 -10.69 -11.06
CA LEU A 570 10.85 -10.24 -12.42
C LEU A 570 12.01 -10.67 -13.34
N GLU A 571 13.25 -10.44 -12.94
CA GLU A 571 14.44 -10.88 -13.70
C GLU A 571 14.48 -12.39 -13.87
N GLN A 572 14.16 -13.17 -12.84
CA GLN A 572 14.14 -14.63 -12.93
C GLN A 572 13.01 -15.13 -13.85
N LEU A 573 11.83 -14.52 -13.78
CA LEU A 573 10.71 -14.78 -14.68
C LEU A 573 11.06 -14.40 -16.14
N PHE A 574 11.69 -13.24 -16.35
CA PHE A 574 12.20 -12.84 -17.67
C PHE A 574 13.28 -13.79 -18.19
N LYS A 575 14.21 -14.27 -17.34
CA LYS A 575 15.19 -15.29 -17.72
C LYS A 575 14.53 -16.61 -18.13
N ASN A 576 13.49 -17.03 -17.42
CA ASN A 576 12.74 -18.23 -17.74
C ASN A 576 11.95 -18.07 -19.04
N LEU A 577 11.25 -16.94 -19.21
CA LEU A 577 10.55 -16.60 -20.47
C LEU A 577 11.52 -16.51 -21.65
N ASN A 578 12.69 -15.88 -21.48
CA ASN A 578 13.74 -15.82 -22.49
C ASN A 578 14.24 -17.20 -22.91
N LYS A 579 14.44 -18.12 -21.96
CA LYS A 579 14.80 -19.52 -22.29
C LYS A 579 13.71 -20.19 -23.13
N ILE A 580 12.43 -19.99 -22.79
CA ILE A 580 11.30 -20.54 -23.54
C ILE A 580 11.26 -19.98 -24.94
N LEU A 581 11.37 -18.67 -25.10
CA LEU A 581 11.30 -17.98 -26.38
C LEU A 581 12.51 -18.32 -27.27
N THR A 582 13.71 -18.45 -26.68
CA THR A 582 14.94 -18.86 -27.40
C THR A 582 14.83 -20.31 -27.92
N LEU A 583 14.28 -21.22 -27.12
CA LEU A 583 14.04 -22.61 -27.52
C LEU A 583 13.01 -22.75 -28.65
N LYS A 584 12.13 -21.77 -28.82
CA LYS A 584 11.07 -21.72 -29.87
C LYS A 584 11.41 -20.79 -31.05
N LYS A 585 12.64 -20.28 -31.15
CA LYS A 585 13.12 -19.36 -32.22
C LYS A 585 12.42 -17.99 -32.30
N PHE A 586 11.91 -17.47 -31.19
CA PHE A 586 11.35 -16.12 -31.12
C PHE A 586 12.43 -15.04 -30.95
N ASN A 587 12.24 -13.90 -31.62
CA ASN A 587 13.14 -12.74 -31.45
C ASN A 587 12.77 -11.94 -30.21
N VAL A 588 13.53 -12.16 -29.13
CA VAL A 588 13.32 -11.53 -27.82
C VAL A 588 13.52 -10.01 -27.85
N GLU A 589 14.35 -9.49 -28.74
CA GLU A 589 14.60 -8.05 -28.87
C GLU A 589 13.40 -7.30 -29.47
N GLU A 590 12.64 -7.91 -30.39
CA GLU A 590 11.38 -7.36 -30.87
C GLU A 590 10.32 -7.28 -29.76
N LEU A 591 10.21 -8.31 -28.92
CA LEU A 591 9.30 -8.30 -27.78
C LEU A 591 9.67 -7.25 -26.73
N LYS A 592 10.97 -6.99 -26.49
CA LYS A 592 11.42 -5.91 -25.60
C LYS A 592 11.11 -4.53 -26.17
N THR A 593 11.27 -4.34 -27.49
CA THR A 593 10.96 -3.07 -28.17
C THR A 593 9.45 -2.80 -28.21
N ASP A 594 8.63 -3.80 -28.41
CA ASP A 594 7.16 -3.66 -28.33
C ASP A 594 6.69 -3.43 -26.89
N PHE A 595 7.35 -4.05 -25.93
CA PHE A 595 7.14 -3.82 -24.51
C PHE A 595 7.51 -2.38 -24.09
N ALA A 596 8.64 -1.87 -24.57
CA ALA A 596 9.06 -0.49 -24.34
C ALA A 596 8.15 0.53 -25.04
N LYS A 597 7.62 0.22 -26.24
CA LYS A 597 6.66 1.07 -26.96
C LYS A 597 5.28 1.08 -26.29
N GLU A 598 4.79 -0.06 -25.80
CA GLU A 598 3.53 -0.13 -25.04
C GLU A 598 3.66 0.54 -23.67
N SER A 599 4.84 0.47 -23.03
CA SER A 599 5.10 1.17 -21.77
C SER A 599 5.27 2.68 -21.93
N ASN A 600 5.63 3.18 -23.11
CA ASN A 600 5.70 4.62 -23.42
C ASN A 600 4.37 5.20 -23.91
N ASN A 601 3.39 4.37 -24.26
CA ASN A 601 2.07 4.81 -24.73
C ASN A 601 0.96 4.67 -23.66
N GLU A 602 1.26 4.18 -22.46
CA GLU A 602 0.35 4.26 -21.32
C GLU A 602 0.86 5.37 -20.38
N PRO A 603 0.06 6.39 -20.07
CA PRO A 603 0.41 7.35 -19.03
C PRO A 603 0.40 6.62 -17.68
N PHE A 604 1.56 6.66 -17.04
CA PHE A 604 1.75 6.18 -15.66
C PHE A 604 0.88 6.95 -14.66
#